data_927d8e437fa65aeacc94e7ebe02695d6
#
_entry.id   927d8e437fa65aeacc94e7ebe02695d6
#
_cell.length_a   1.000
_cell.length_b   1.000
_cell.length_c   1.000
_cell.angle_alpha   90.00
_cell.angle_beta   90.00
_cell.angle_gamma   90.00
#
_symmetry.space_group_name_H-M   'P 1'
#
loop_
_entity.id
_entity.type
_entity.pdbx_description
1 polymer ?
#
loop_
_entity_poly.entity_id
_entity_poly.type
_entity_poly.pdbx_seq_one_letter_code
_entity_poly.pdbx_strand_id
1 'polypeptide(L)'
;KIYIIDEADKLTVAAQNAMLKTIEEPPAYGIVILLANNPDVFLQTILSRCVVLDLKPLKDDVVIKYLKDHYDNIGDYECKFAAGRIGRAMTMVESTEFAELRRDVMDVIKNAKDMDSTDIMTSVKRVTNYKLTIDDYLDLMLMWYRDVLMFKSTNDTNLLIFNDQMTLIKSQAQTMSYEGLQDIINSIDRVKVRLQANVNFDLVIELLIMAIKENS
;
A
#
# COMPACT_ATOMS: atom_id res chain seq x y z
N LYS A 1 15.59 -29.84 -9.85
CA LYS A 1 14.34 -29.41 -9.14
C LYS A 1 14.53 -27.99 -8.65
N ILE A 2 13.46 -27.16 -8.71
CA ILE A 2 13.44 -25.80 -8.21
C ILE A 2 12.49 -25.76 -7.01
N TYR A 3 12.97 -25.21 -5.91
CA TYR A 3 12.19 -24.99 -4.68
C TYR A 3 12.07 -23.48 -4.47
N ILE A 4 10.85 -22.97 -4.45
CA ILE A 4 10.57 -21.55 -4.21
C ILE A 4 9.91 -21.45 -2.85
N ILE A 5 10.50 -20.65 -1.96
CA ILE A 5 9.95 -20.33 -0.64
C ILE A 5 9.53 -18.87 -0.70
N ASP A 6 8.22 -18.67 -0.76
CA ASP A 6 7.63 -17.34 -0.74
C ASP A 6 7.55 -16.83 0.71
N GLU A 7 7.56 -15.50 0.89
CA GLU A 7 7.58 -14.84 2.20
C GLU A 7 8.65 -15.42 3.15
N ALA A 8 9.82 -15.70 2.62
CA ALA A 8 10.91 -16.34 3.38
C ALA A 8 11.42 -15.48 4.55
N ASP A 9 11.14 -14.19 4.56
CA ASP A 9 11.35 -13.28 5.69
C ASP A 9 10.46 -13.61 6.92
N LYS A 10 9.42 -14.43 6.77
CA LYS A 10 8.61 -14.95 7.89
C LYS A 10 9.17 -16.23 8.52
N LEU A 11 10.28 -16.78 7.98
CA LEU A 11 10.92 -17.95 8.56
C LEU A 11 11.48 -17.65 9.96
N THR A 12 11.14 -18.51 10.91
CA THR A 12 11.73 -18.43 12.27
C THR A 12 13.22 -18.73 12.22
N VAL A 13 13.99 -18.25 13.19
CA VAL A 13 15.43 -18.54 13.32
C VAL A 13 15.70 -20.05 13.34
N ALA A 14 14.82 -20.83 13.98
CA ALA A 14 14.93 -22.30 13.99
C ALA A 14 14.75 -22.91 12.60
N ALA A 15 13.80 -22.40 11.80
CA ALA A 15 13.58 -22.86 10.43
C ALA A 15 14.76 -22.46 9.53
N GLN A 16 15.28 -21.25 9.66
CA GLN A 16 16.46 -20.79 8.95
C GLN A 16 17.68 -21.68 9.24
N ASN A 17 17.93 -22.01 10.51
CA ASN A 17 19.02 -22.92 10.91
C ASN A 17 18.84 -24.33 10.34
N ALA A 18 17.61 -24.86 10.31
CA ALA A 18 17.33 -26.18 9.72
C ALA A 18 17.64 -26.25 8.21
N MET A 19 17.54 -25.11 7.50
CA MET A 19 17.84 -25.03 6.07
C MET A 19 19.34 -24.93 5.76
N LEU A 20 20.18 -24.53 6.72
CA LEU A 20 21.61 -24.28 6.48
C LEU A 20 22.30 -25.44 5.79
N LYS A 21 22.09 -26.69 6.25
CA LYS A 21 22.71 -27.88 5.65
C LYS A 21 22.33 -28.03 4.17
N THR A 22 21.09 -27.77 3.81
CA THR A 22 20.60 -27.87 2.42
C THR A 22 21.16 -26.76 1.54
N ILE A 23 21.37 -25.57 2.12
CA ILE A 23 21.93 -24.39 1.40
C ILE A 23 23.46 -24.56 1.25
N GLU A 24 24.15 -25.17 2.23
CA GLU A 24 25.61 -25.42 2.18
C GLU A 24 25.98 -26.49 1.17
N GLU A 25 25.21 -27.56 1.15
CA GLU A 25 25.46 -28.74 0.28
C GLU A 25 24.20 -29.04 -0.56
N PRO A 26 23.82 -28.13 -1.48
CA PRO A 26 22.65 -28.36 -2.30
C PRO A 26 22.91 -29.55 -3.24
N PRO A 27 21.92 -30.42 -3.48
CA PRO A 27 22.04 -31.47 -4.48
C PRO A 27 22.29 -30.81 -5.84
N ALA A 28 23.17 -31.42 -6.66
CA ALA A 28 23.62 -30.88 -7.97
C ALA A 28 22.46 -30.51 -8.93
N TYR A 29 21.26 -31.03 -8.69
CA TYR A 29 20.03 -30.79 -9.46
C TYR A 29 19.07 -29.84 -8.74
N GLY A 30 19.44 -29.29 -7.59
CA GLY A 30 18.54 -28.46 -6.75
C GLY A 30 18.88 -26.98 -6.87
N ILE A 31 17.84 -26.17 -7.07
CA ILE A 31 17.90 -24.71 -6.96
C ILE A 31 16.90 -24.32 -5.86
N VAL A 32 17.35 -23.52 -4.90
CA VAL A 32 16.49 -22.95 -3.85
C VAL A 32 16.40 -21.44 -4.08
N ILE A 33 15.19 -20.93 -4.17
CA ILE A 33 14.89 -19.51 -4.33
C ILE A 33 14.11 -19.06 -3.10
N LEU A 34 14.65 -18.09 -2.39
CA LEU A 34 14.00 -17.44 -1.25
C LEU A 34 13.46 -16.07 -1.72
N LEU A 35 12.15 -15.87 -1.64
CA LEU A 35 11.51 -14.58 -1.93
C LEU A 35 11.28 -13.87 -0.61
N ALA A 36 11.74 -12.63 -0.51
CA ALA A 36 11.63 -11.84 0.72
C ALA A 36 11.53 -10.34 0.42
N ASN A 37 10.82 -9.61 1.25
CA ASN A 37 10.75 -8.15 1.18
C ASN A 37 11.87 -7.47 1.96
N ASN A 38 12.38 -8.11 3.00
CA ASN A 38 13.47 -7.60 3.83
C ASN A 38 14.58 -8.65 3.99
N PRO A 39 15.77 -8.43 3.42
CA PRO A 39 16.90 -9.35 3.59
C PRO A 39 17.51 -9.32 5.01
N ASP A 40 17.31 -8.24 5.80
CA ASP A 40 17.95 -8.08 7.11
C ASP A 40 17.43 -9.05 8.19
N VAL A 41 16.29 -9.72 7.93
CA VAL A 41 15.75 -10.75 8.84
C VAL A 41 16.43 -12.10 8.71
N PHE A 42 17.24 -12.31 7.64
CA PHE A 42 17.95 -13.54 7.45
C PHE A 42 19.25 -13.57 8.27
N LEU A 43 19.56 -14.77 8.75
CA LEU A 43 20.85 -15.02 9.38
C LEU A 43 21.98 -14.76 8.38
N GLN A 44 23.07 -14.14 8.84
CA GLN A 44 24.26 -13.88 8.01
C GLN A 44 24.82 -15.17 7.40
N THR A 45 24.66 -16.31 8.09
CA THR A 45 25.03 -17.63 7.59
C THR A 45 24.24 -18.06 6.35
N ILE A 46 22.99 -17.63 6.19
CA ILE A 46 22.19 -17.84 4.97
C ILE A 46 22.63 -16.86 3.88
N LEU A 47 22.68 -15.56 4.19
CA LEU A 47 23.04 -14.53 3.22
C LEU A 47 24.42 -14.77 2.58
N SER A 48 25.40 -15.24 3.37
CA SER A 48 26.73 -15.53 2.85
C SER A 48 26.81 -16.70 1.86
N ARG A 49 25.76 -17.53 1.78
CA ARG A 49 25.65 -18.70 0.89
C ARG A 49 24.64 -18.52 -0.23
N CYS A 50 23.96 -17.40 -0.26
CA CYS A 50 22.98 -17.06 -1.29
C CYS A 50 23.51 -15.96 -2.21
N VAL A 51 23.09 -15.99 -3.47
CA VAL A 51 23.23 -14.84 -4.36
C VAL A 51 22.02 -13.96 -4.14
N VAL A 52 22.24 -12.75 -3.63
CA VAL A 52 21.17 -11.77 -3.41
C VAL A 52 20.88 -11.02 -4.71
N LEU A 53 19.64 -11.10 -5.18
CA LEU A 53 19.13 -10.35 -6.32
C LEU A 53 18.16 -9.29 -5.82
N ASP A 54 18.60 -8.05 -5.81
CA ASP A 54 17.77 -6.89 -5.40
C ASP A 54 16.92 -6.42 -6.58
N LEU A 55 15.62 -6.69 -6.53
CA LEU A 55 14.64 -6.27 -7.53
C LEU A 55 14.11 -4.87 -7.19
N LYS A 56 14.65 -3.87 -7.87
CA LYS A 56 14.23 -2.48 -7.67
C LYS A 56 12.91 -2.18 -8.39
N PRO A 57 12.09 -1.27 -7.84
CA PRO A 57 10.93 -0.74 -8.54
C PRO A 57 11.32 -0.19 -9.93
N LEU A 58 10.47 -0.44 -10.91
CA LEU A 58 10.64 0.11 -12.24
C LEU A 58 10.28 1.59 -12.26
N LYS A 59 10.77 2.32 -13.26
CA LYS A 59 10.35 3.69 -13.50
C LYS A 59 8.91 3.74 -13.99
N ASP A 60 8.18 4.79 -13.64
CA ASP A 60 6.76 4.95 -14.00
C ASP A 60 6.53 4.88 -15.51
N ASP A 61 7.43 5.46 -16.32
CA ASP A 61 7.35 5.42 -17.79
C ASP A 61 7.40 3.99 -18.34
N VAL A 62 8.18 3.10 -17.72
CA VAL A 62 8.25 1.68 -18.11
C VAL A 62 6.95 0.95 -17.75
N VAL A 63 6.41 1.20 -16.55
CA VAL A 63 5.14 0.63 -16.10
C VAL A 63 3.99 1.10 -17.00
N ILE A 64 3.91 2.41 -17.26
CA ILE A 64 2.90 3.02 -18.14
C ILE A 64 2.95 2.40 -19.52
N LYS A 65 4.16 2.29 -20.09
CA LYS A 65 4.33 1.68 -21.43
C LYS A 65 3.84 0.24 -21.44
N TYR A 66 4.27 -0.56 -20.46
CA TYR A 66 3.87 -1.97 -20.37
C TYR A 66 2.34 -2.11 -20.27
N LEU A 67 1.69 -1.33 -19.41
CA LEU A 67 0.25 -1.39 -19.25
C LEU A 67 -0.48 -0.96 -20.53
N LYS A 68 -0.07 0.13 -21.18
CA LYS A 68 -0.67 0.61 -22.46
C LYS A 68 -0.52 -0.39 -23.61
N ASP A 69 0.55 -1.19 -23.59
CA ASP A 69 0.78 -2.23 -24.62
C ASP A 69 -0.11 -3.48 -24.39
N HIS A 70 -0.64 -3.69 -23.18
CA HIS A 70 -1.37 -4.91 -22.80
C HIS A 70 -2.83 -4.67 -22.40
N TYR A 71 -3.22 -3.45 -22.09
CA TYR A 71 -4.57 -3.12 -21.60
C TYR A 71 -5.11 -1.86 -22.25
N ASP A 72 -6.42 -1.86 -22.52
CA ASP A 72 -7.14 -0.68 -23.00
C ASP A 72 -7.62 0.18 -21.83
N ASN A 73 -7.68 1.50 -22.02
CA ASN A 73 -8.27 2.47 -21.07
C ASN A 73 -7.65 2.54 -19.68
N ILE A 74 -6.32 2.57 -19.60
CA ILE A 74 -5.59 2.69 -18.35
C ILE A 74 -5.53 4.16 -17.92
N GLY A 75 -5.84 4.45 -16.67
CA GLY A 75 -5.64 5.74 -16.05
C GLY A 75 -4.21 5.93 -15.54
N ASP A 76 -3.78 7.19 -15.42
CA ASP A 76 -2.44 7.50 -14.92
C ASP A 76 -2.26 7.12 -13.43
N TYR A 77 -3.36 7.00 -12.68
CA TYR A 77 -3.29 6.72 -11.24
C TYR A 77 -2.87 5.27 -10.96
N GLU A 78 -3.32 4.29 -11.75
CA GLU A 78 -2.94 2.88 -11.58
C GLU A 78 -1.43 2.72 -11.68
N CYS A 79 -0.82 3.41 -12.63
CA CYS A 79 0.62 3.37 -12.84
C CYS A 79 1.39 3.97 -11.66
N LYS A 80 0.96 5.12 -11.16
CA LYS A 80 1.59 5.83 -10.05
C LYS A 80 1.38 5.10 -8.73
N PHE A 81 0.17 4.55 -8.49
CA PHE A 81 -0.13 3.78 -7.29
C PHE A 81 0.66 2.46 -7.23
N ALA A 82 0.94 1.86 -8.36
CA ALA A 82 1.76 0.65 -8.44
C ALA A 82 3.21 0.86 -7.95
N ALA A 83 3.68 2.11 -7.88
CA ALA A 83 5.00 2.49 -7.40
C ALA A 83 6.13 1.64 -8.03
N GLY A 84 6.09 1.48 -9.35
CA GLY A 84 7.08 0.71 -10.11
C GLY A 84 6.91 -0.82 -10.06
N ARG A 85 5.82 -1.33 -9.48
CA ARG A 85 5.54 -2.78 -9.37
C ARG A 85 4.52 -3.22 -10.42
N ILE A 86 5.00 -3.75 -11.55
CA ILE A 86 4.12 -4.17 -12.67
C ILE A 86 3.03 -5.14 -12.22
N GLY A 87 3.35 -6.17 -11.42
CA GLY A 87 2.35 -7.12 -10.93
C GLY A 87 1.21 -6.44 -10.16
N ARG A 88 1.53 -5.47 -9.28
CA ARG A 88 0.53 -4.67 -8.58
C ARG A 88 -0.31 -3.84 -9.55
N ALA A 89 0.31 -3.23 -10.55
CA ALA A 89 -0.39 -2.46 -11.58
C ALA A 89 -1.37 -3.32 -12.37
N MET A 90 -0.97 -4.53 -12.77
CA MET A 90 -1.84 -5.48 -13.47
C MET A 90 -3.04 -5.87 -12.60
N THR A 91 -2.81 -6.24 -11.35
CA THR A 91 -3.90 -6.59 -10.41
C THR A 91 -4.92 -5.45 -10.28
N MET A 92 -4.46 -4.20 -10.23
CA MET A 92 -5.36 -3.04 -10.14
C MET A 92 -6.22 -2.85 -11.38
N VAL A 93 -5.64 -3.06 -12.56
CA VAL A 93 -6.37 -2.90 -13.83
C VAL A 93 -7.38 -4.03 -14.04
N GLU A 94 -7.03 -5.25 -13.64
CA GLU A 94 -7.86 -6.45 -13.85
C GLU A 94 -8.92 -6.64 -12.75
N SER A 95 -8.70 -6.10 -11.54
CA SER A 95 -9.55 -6.36 -10.38
C SER A 95 -10.69 -5.37 -10.26
N THR A 96 -11.91 -5.87 -10.35
CA THR A 96 -13.13 -5.13 -9.98
C THR A 96 -13.14 -4.77 -8.49
N GLU A 97 -12.54 -5.62 -7.65
CA GLU A 97 -12.43 -5.42 -6.20
C GLU A 97 -11.58 -4.20 -5.86
N PHE A 98 -10.50 -3.95 -6.61
CA PHE A 98 -9.70 -2.75 -6.42
C PHE A 98 -10.47 -1.47 -6.83
N ALA A 99 -11.26 -1.52 -7.89
CA ALA A 99 -12.11 -0.41 -8.29
C ALA A 99 -13.19 -0.09 -7.23
N GLU A 100 -13.75 -1.13 -6.58
CA GLU A 100 -14.69 -1.00 -5.47
C GLU A 100 -14.00 -0.42 -4.23
N LEU A 101 -12.83 -0.93 -3.88
CA LEU A 101 -12.00 -0.43 -2.77
C LEU A 101 -11.70 1.07 -2.96
N ARG A 102 -11.25 1.47 -4.17
CA ARG A 102 -11.00 2.88 -4.48
C ARG A 102 -12.26 3.75 -4.30
N ARG A 103 -13.41 3.25 -4.77
CA ARG A 103 -14.69 3.96 -4.66
C ARG A 103 -15.06 4.18 -3.19
N ASP A 104 -14.88 3.16 -2.35
CA ASP A 104 -15.19 3.23 -0.92
C ASP A 104 -14.24 4.18 -0.18
N VAL A 105 -12.93 4.14 -0.48
CA VAL A 105 -11.94 5.11 0.03
C VAL A 105 -12.36 6.54 -0.32
N MET A 106 -12.73 6.79 -1.58
CA MET A 106 -13.16 8.11 -2.03
C MET A 106 -14.46 8.57 -1.38
N ASP A 107 -15.38 7.65 -1.10
CA ASP A 107 -16.63 7.95 -0.39
C ASP A 107 -16.34 8.40 1.05
N VAL A 108 -15.48 7.68 1.77
CA VAL A 108 -15.06 8.08 3.12
C VAL A 108 -14.37 9.45 3.10
N ILE A 109 -13.42 9.67 2.20
CA ILE A 109 -12.70 10.96 2.09
C ILE A 109 -13.62 12.14 1.79
N LYS A 110 -14.62 11.93 0.92
CA LYS A 110 -15.58 12.99 0.55
C LYS A 110 -16.52 13.37 1.67
N ASN A 111 -16.96 12.38 2.43
CA ASN A 111 -18.05 12.55 3.40
C ASN A 111 -17.57 12.67 4.85
N ALA A 112 -16.28 12.38 5.15
CA ALA A 112 -15.77 12.29 6.52
C ALA A 112 -16.13 13.50 7.39
N LYS A 113 -16.07 14.71 6.84
CA LYS A 113 -16.37 15.96 7.55
C LYS A 113 -17.79 15.99 8.13
N ASP A 114 -18.76 15.50 7.36
CA ASP A 114 -20.18 15.60 7.67
C ASP A 114 -20.74 14.32 8.32
N MET A 115 -19.92 13.25 8.47
CA MET A 115 -20.34 11.97 9.07
C MET A 115 -20.80 12.16 10.51
N ASP A 116 -21.93 11.59 10.86
CA ASP A 116 -22.33 11.39 12.26
C ASP A 116 -21.77 10.08 12.83
N SER A 117 -22.08 9.77 14.10
CA SER A 117 -21.59 8.56 14.75
C SER A 117 -22.09 7.28 14.05
N THR A 118 -23.30 7.31 13.48
CA THR A 118 -23.89 6.17 12.76
C THR A 118 -23.19 5.95 11.43
N ASP A 119 -22.88 7.05 10.74
CA ASP A 119 -22.13 7.03 9.48
C ASP A 119 -20.71 6.47 9.66
N ILE A 120 -20.04 6.89 10.74
CA ILE A 120 -18.71 6.36 11.12
C ILE A 120 -18.78 4.85 11.35
N MET A 121 -19.73 4.38 12.17
CA MET A 121 -19.90 2.93 12.42
C MET A 121 -20.21 2.15 11.14
N THR A 122 -21.03 2.73 10.25
CA THR A 122 -21.34 2.10 8.95
C THR A 122 -20.11 2.04 8.05
N SER A 123 -19.31 3.09 8.05
CA SER A 123 -18.04 3.14 7.30
C SER A 123 -17.03 2.12 7.84
N VAL A 124 -16.89 1.99 9.16
CA VAL A 124 -16.04 0.96 9.79
C VAL A 124 -16.45 -0.44 9.32
N LYS A 125 -17.75 -0.76 9.33
CA LYS A 125 -18.26 -2.06 8.86
C LYS A 125 -17.95 -2.31 7.37
N ARG A 126 -18.03 -1.27 6.53
CA ARG A 126 -17.65 -1.37 5.11
C ARG A 126 -16.15 -1.67 4.97
N VAL A 127 -15.31 -0.93 5.68
CA VAL A 127 -13.85 -1.13 5.66
C VAL A 127 -13.45 -2.54 6.12
N THR A 128 -14.24 -3.17 7.01
CA THR A 128 -14.00 -4.56 7.44
C THR A 128 -14.03 -5.56 6.28
N ASN A 129 -14.74 -5.28 5.19
CA ASN A 129 -14.74 -6.12 3.98
C ASN A 129 -13.36 -6.14 3.29
N TYR A 130 -12.54 -5.11 3.50
CA TYR A 130 -11.20 -4.97 2.94
C TYR A 130 -10.09 -5.40 3.91
N LYS A 131 -10.40 -6.18 4.95
CA LYS A 131 -9.43 -6.57 5.97
C LYS A 131 -8.19 -7.27 5.42
N LEU A 132 -8.32 -8.03 4.33
CA LEU A 132 -7.20 -8.70 3.65
C LEU A 132 -6.39 -7.77 2.74
N THR A 133 -7.00 -6.70 2.28
CA THR A 133 -6.40 -5.67 1.40
C THR A 133 -6.31 -4.31 2.08
N ILE A 134 -6.29 -4.32 3.42
CA ILE A 134 -6.32 -3.10 4.23
C ILE A 134 -5.11 -2.19 3.95
N ASP A 135 -3.97 -2.77 3.63
CA ASP A 135 -2.78 -2.00 3.28
C ASP A 135 -3.01 -1.17 2.00
N ASP A 136 -3.67 -1.74 0.98
CA ASP A 136 -4.04 -1.00 -0.23
C ASP A 136 -5.05 0.11 0.05
N TYR A 137 -6.01 -0.13 0.96
CA TYR A 137 -6.99 0.86 1.40
C TYR A 137 -6.30 2.06 2.07
N LEU A 138 -5.39 1.79 3.00
CA LEU A 138 -4.62 2.80 3.72
C LEU A 138 -3.60 3.52 2.82
N ASP A 139 -3.00 2.82 1.87
CA ASP A 139 -2.09 3.40 0.88
C ASP A 139 -2.83 4.41 -0.02
N LEU A 140 -4.06 4.09 -0.47
CA LEU A 140 -4.88 5.03 -1.24
C LEU A 140 -5.22 6.29 -0.44
N MET A 141 -5.63 6.14 0.82
CA MET A 141 -5.87 7.28 1.70
C MET A 141 -4.62 8.14 1.88
N LEU A 142 -3.48 7.50 2.14
CA LEU A 142 -2.20 8.18 2.32
C LEU A 142 -1.81 8.98 1.08
N MET A 143 -1.92 8.38 -0.10
CA MET A 143 -1.62 9.04 -1.37
C MET A 143 -2.55 10.22 -1.64
N TRP A 144 -3.83 10.09 -1.29
CA TRP A 144 -4.79 11.19 -1.40
C TRP A 144 -4.36 12.41 -0.57
N TYR A 145 -4.09 12.21 0.73
CA TYR A 145 -3.72 13.33 1.59
C TYR A 145 -2.34 13.91 1.26
N ARG A 146 -1.44 13.09 0.70
CA ARG A 146 -0.18 13.59 0.12
C ARG A 146 -0.43 14.47 -1.10
N ASP A 147 -1.36 14.11 -1.97
CA ASP A 147 -1.74 14.96 -3.12
C ASP A 147 -2.33 16.29 -2.67
N VAL A 148 -3.23 16.27 -1.67
CA VAL A 148 -3.79 17.50 -1.08
C VAL A 148 -2.70 18.38 -0.50
N LEU A 149 -1.77 17.81 0.27
CA LEU A 149 -0.62 18.52 0.86
C LEU A 149 0.32 19.06 -0.22
N MET A 150 0.61 18.25 -1.24
CA MET A 150 1.47 18.65 -2.37
C MET A 150 0.86 19.81 -3.14
N PHE A 151 -0.43 19.72 -3.48
CA PHE A 151 -1.13 20.81 -4.16
C PHE A 151 -1.18 22.09 -3.28
N LYS A 152 -1.47 21.94 -1.98
CA LYS A 152 -1.48 23.07 -1.03
C LYS A 152 -0.13 23.80 -0.98
N SER A 153 0.98 23.08 -1.08
CA SER A 153 2.33 23.65 -0.97
C SER A 153 2.88 24.19 -2.30
N THR A 154 2.58 23.55 -3.44
CA THR A 154 3.21 23.86 -4.72
C THR A 154 2.28 24.52 -5.72
N ASN A 155 0.96 24.31 -5.58
CA ASN A 155 -0.07 24.66 -6.55
C ASN A 155 0.18 24.05 -7.95
N ASP A 156 1.01 23.00 -8.04
CA ASP A 156 1.33 22.29 -9.28
C ASP A 156 0.50 21.01 -9.41
N THR A 157 -0.31 20.97 -10.46
CA THR A 157 -1.21 19.85 -10.76
C THR A 157 -0.49 18.65 -11.40
N ASN A 158 0.70 18.86 -11.98
CA ASN A 158 1.45 17.79 -12.64
C ASN A 158 2.05 16.78 -11.65
N LEU A 159 2.19 17.18 -10.38
CA LEU A 159 2.73 16.34 -9.32
C LEU A 159 1.70 15.41 -8.69
N LEU A 160 0.43 15.56 -9.04
CA LEU A 160 -0.67 14.83 -8.41
C LEU A 160 -0.89 13.45 -9.05
N ILE A 161 -1.31 12.51 -8.22
CA ILE A 161 -1.67 11.16 -8.62
C ILE A 161 -3.15 11.13 -9.05
N PHE A 162 -4.04 11.74 -8.26
CA PHE A 162 -5.48 11.75 -8.49
C PHE A 162 -5.92 12.93 -9.38
N ASN A 163 -5.40 13.01 -10.60
CA ASN A 163 -5.73 14.08 -11.54
C ASN A 163 -7.22 14.12 -11.91
N ASP A 164 -7.92 12.98 -11.85
CA ASP A 164 -9.35 12.86 -12.10
C ASP A 164 -10.23 13.48 -10.99
N GLN A 165 -9.65 13.77 -9.82
CA GLN A 165 -10.35 14.34 -8.65
C GLN A 165 -9.88 15.76 -8.29
N MET A 166 -9.36 16.50 -9.25
CA MET A 166 -8.74 17.80 -9.07
C MET A 166 -9.61 18.81 -8.28
N THR A 167 -10.91 18.82 -8.55
CA THR A 167 -11.84 19.75 -7.88
C THR A 167 -11.89 19.53 -6.38
N LEU A 168 -11.91 18.26 -5.96
CA LEU A 168 -11.94 17.90 -4.54
C LEU A 168 -10.59 18.19 -3.86
N ILE A 169 -9.48 17.87 -4.53
CA ILE A 169 -8.13 18.18 -4.02
C ILE A 169 -7.99 19.70 -3.77
N LYS A 170 -8.40 20.52 -4.73
CA LYS A 170 -8.35 21.99 -4.58
C LYS A 170 -9.20 22.48 -3.41
N SER A 171 -10.41 21.95 -3.28
CA SER A 171 -11.31 22.32 -2.18
C SER A 171 -10.71 21.97 -0.82
N GLN A 172 -10.23 20.74 -0.65
CA GLN A 172 -9.59 20.29 0.59
C GLN A 172 -8.27 21.04 0.88
N ALA A 173 -7.46 21.32 -0.11
CA ALA A 173 -6.23 22.10 0.06
C ALA A 173 -6.51 23.54 0.54
N GLN A 174 -7.68 24.12 0.22
CA GLN A 174 -8.07 25.44 0.70
C GLN A 174 -8.61 25.39 2.14
N THR A 175 -9.36 24.37 2.50
CA THR A 175 -10.04 24.26 3.80
C THR A 175 -9.18 23.67 4.90
N MET A 176 -8.42 22.61 4.60
CA MET A 176 -7.62 21.91 5.59
C MET A 176 -6.31 22.65 5.92
N SER A 177 -5.90 22.62 7.19
CA SER A 177 -4.63 23.18 7.63
C SER A 177 -3.46 22.24 7.30
N TYR A 178 -2.21 22.76 7.29
CA TYR A 178 -1.02 21.90 7.16
C TYR A 178 -0.88 20.94 8.33
N GLU A 179 -1.22 21.39 9.53
CA GLU A 179 -1.18 20.59 10.76
C GLU A 179 -2.21 19.45 10.68
N GLY A 180 -3.47 19.77 10.28
CA GLY A 180 -4.51 18.77 10.12
C GLY A 180 -4.17 17.70 9.06
N LEU A 181 -3.60 18.10 7.92
CA LEU A 181 -3.11 17.15 6.91
C LEU A 181 -2.00 16.25 7.45
N GLN A 182 -1.07 16.81 8.21
CA GLN A 182 0.01 16.04 8.83
C GLN A 182 -0.52 15.07 9.88
N ASP A 183 -1.52 15.48 10.67
CA ASP A 183 -2.15 14.63 11.69
C ASP A 183 -2.90 13.45 11.07
N ILE A 184 -3.59 13.65 9.94
CA ILE A 184 -4.22 12.56 9.19
C ILE A 184 -3.16 11.59 8.66
N ILE A 185 -2.10 12.08 8.01
CA ILE A 185 -1.01 11.25 7.50
C ILE A 185 -0.38 10.41 8.62
N ASN A 186 -0.05 11.05 9.75
CA ASN A 186 0.49 10.37 10.92
C ASN A 186 -0.49 9.33 11.51
N SER A 187 -1.80 9.61 11.44
CA SER A 187 -2.82 8.69 11.92
C SER A 187 -2.92 7.45 11.04
N ILE A 188 -2.81 7.60 9.72
CA ILE A 188 -2.75 6.45 8.78
C ILE A 188 -1.55 5.56 9.09
N ASP A 189 -0.36 6.14 9.29
CA ASP A 189 0.85 5.39 9.64
C ASP A 189 0.72 4.66 10.98
N ARG A 190 0.12 5.31 12.00
CA ARG A 190 -0.18 4.66 13.30
C ARG A 190 -1.14 3.50 13.15
N VAL A 191 -2.14 3.60 12.27
CA VAL A 191 -3.08 2.51 11.98
C VAL A 191 -2.34 1.30 11.43
N LYS A 192 -1.45 1.47 10.44
CA LYS A 192 -0.64 0.37 9.88
C LYS A 192 0.15 -0.35 10.98
N VAL A 193 0.85 0.40 11.84
CA VAL A 193 1.62 -0.18 12.95
C VAL A 193 0.73 -0.92 13.94
N ARG A 194 -0.44 -0.37 14.30
CA ARG A 194 -1.38 -1.01 15.24
C ARG A 194 -2.00 -2.28 14.69
N LEU A 195 -2.33 -2.30 13.40
CA LEU A 195 -2.86 -3.50 12.74
C LEU A 195 -1.81 -4.63 12.70
N GLN A 196 -0.54 -4.31 12.43
CA GLN A 196 0.55 -5.27 12.51
C GLN A 196 0.75 -5.82 13.94
N ALA A 197 0.47 -5.00 14.96
CA ALA A 197 0.49 -5.41 16.36
C ALA A 197 -0.80 -6.13 16.83
N ASN A 198 -1.70 -6.52 15.90
CA ASN A 198 -2.97 -7.20 16.16
C ASN A 198 -3.93 -6.44 17.11
N VAL A 199 -3.91 -5.11 17.09
CA VAL A 199 -4.91 -4.30 17.80
C VAL A 199 -6.27 -4.49 17.14
N ASN A 200 -7.35 -4.27 17.91
CA ASN A 200 -8.72 -4.40 17.41
C ASN A 200 -8.94 -3.56 16.15
N PHE A 201 -9.31 -4.22 15.06
CA PHE A 201 -9.44 -3.64 13.74
C PHE A 201 -10.46 -2.50 13.71
N ASP A 202 -11.68 -2.77 14.22
CA ASP A 202 -12.79 -1.80 14.13
C ASP A 202 -12.46 -0.52 14.89
N LEU A 203 -11.88 -0.66 16.10
CA LEU A 203 -11.46 0.48 16.92
C LEU A 203 -10.38 1.33 16.21
N VAL A 204 -9.42 0.67 15.58
CA VAL A 204 -8.30 1.39 14.91
C VAL A 204 -8.81 2.15 13.69
N ILE A 205 -9.74 1.57 12.91
CA ILE A 205 -10.37 2.23 11.75
C ILE A 205 -11.30 3.36 12.20
N GLU A 206 -12.08 3.16 13.27
CA GLU A 206 -12.93 4.20 13.85
C GLU A 206 -12.12 5.44 14.23
N LEU A 207 -11.01 5.23 14.94
CA LEU A 207 -10.10 6.32 15.32
C LEU A 207 -9.50 7.04 14.11
N LEU A 208 -9.23 6.33 13.02
CA LEU A 208 -8.76 6.93 11.77
C LEU A 208 -9.83 7.84 11.15
N ILE A 209 -11.06 7.33 11.01
CA ILE A 209 -12.16 8.11 10.41
C ILE A 209 -12.47 9.36 11.28
N MET A 210 -12.42 9.22 12.59
CA MET A 210 -12.57 10.37 13.51
C MET A 210 -11.45 11.40 13.32
N ALA A 211 -10.20 10.96 13.22
CA ALA A 211 -9.08 11.86 12.97
C ALA A 211 -9.21 12.60 11.63
N ILE A 212 -9.70 11.91 10.59
CA ILE A 212 -9.99 12.53 9.29
C ILE A 212 -11.09 13.58 9.46
N LYS A 213 -12.21 13.25 10.12
CA LYS A 213 -13.32 14.16 10.36
C LYS A 213 -12.90 15.44 11.09
N GLU A 214 -12.12 15.31 12.16
CA GLU A 214 -11.68 16.43 12.99
C GLU A 214 -10.76 17.39 12.26
N ASN A 215 -10.05 16.91 11.24
CA ASN A 215 -9.05 17.68 10.49
C ASN A 215 -9.48 18.06 9.07
N SER A 216 -10.78 17.82 8.69
CA SER A 216 -11.32 18.10 7.35
C SER A 216 -11.99 19.45 7.20
#